data_e643d7a302d755a0ece1da3f8a155c75
#
_entry.id   e643d7a302d755a0ece1da3f8a155c75
#
_cell.length_a   1.000
_cell.length_b   1.000
_cell.length_c   1.000
_cell.angle_alpha   90.00
_cell.angle_beta   90.00
_cell.angle_gamma   90.00
#
_symmetry.space_group_name_H-M   'P 1'
#
loop_
_entity.id
_entity.type
_entity.pdbx_description
1 polymer ?
#
loop_
_entity_poly.entity_id
_entity_poly.type
_entity_poly.pdbx_seq_one_letter_code
_entity_poly.pdbx_strand_id
1 'polypeptide(L)'
;MSKLNSVLPAIAPHCIDMWEHFPTLRDLDANCTSVVEMGVRGGCSAYALAAGLERSSSKDKWMLYLDINDCRNPKLEELASEAGIKIEFRQTDSRYVELPECSLLFIDTLHTYGQLKTELDLHHTKAKDFIVMHDTDAPWGYKNEVDDGSPNRGLWPAIEEFLDDHKATWRLLKRYRNCHGLTILVRV
;
A
#
# COMPACT_ATOMS: atom_id res chain seq x y z
N MET A 1 -18.42 14.11 11.52
CA MET A 1 -17.24 13.21 11.46
C MET A 1 -17.26 12.50 10.12
N SER A 2 -16.12 12.32 9.51
CA SER A 2 -15.94 11.53 8.29
C SER A 2 -16.35 10.07 8.54
N LYS A 3 -17.14 9.50 7.62
CA LYS A 3 -17.69 8.14 7.83
C LYS A 3 -16.60 7.07 7.80
N LEU A 4 -15.64 7.17 6.88
CA LEU A 4 -14.51 6.25 6.77
C LEU A 4 -13.65 6.30 8.05
N ASN A 5 -13.31 7.49 8.55
CA ASN A 5 -12.57 7.63 9.80
C ASN A 5 -13.31 7.04 11.01
N SER A 6 -14.63 7.08 11.03
CA SER A 6 -15.42 6.53 12.14
C SER A 6 -15.45 4.99 12.19
N VAL A 7 -15.15 4.33 11.08
CA VAL A 7 -15.10 2.86 10.97
C VAL A 7 -13.76 2.30 11.46
N LEU A 8 -12.66 3.04 11.35
CA LEU A 8 -11.31 2.55 11.68
C LEU A 8 -11.19 1.95 13.09
N PRO A 9 -11.73 2.56 14.16
CA PRO A 9 -11.67 1.95 15.50
C PRO A 9 -12.42 0.61 15.60
N ALA A 10 -13.50 0.44 14.82
CA ALA A 10 -14.29 -0.78 14.83
C ALA A 10 -13.61 -1.94 14.11
N ILE A 11 -12.84 -1.66 13.05
CA ILE A 11 -12.13 -2.71 12.31
C ILE A 11 -10.74 -3.01 12.88
N ALA A 12 -10.12 -2.09 13.62
CA ALA A 12 -8.78 -2.25 14.20
C ALA A 12 -8.55 -3.58 14.93
N PRO A 13 -9.50 -4.09 15.75
CA PRO A 13 -9.32 -5.38 16.42
C PRO A 13 -9.21 -6.60 15.47
N HIS A 14 -9.64 -6.45 14.23
CA HIS A 14 -9.56 -7.49 13.20
C HIS A 14 -8.34 -7.35 12.29
N CYS A 15 -7.58 -6.27 12.44
CA CYS A 15 -6.44 -5.89 11.61
C CYS A 15 -5.14 -5.90 12.42
N ILE A 16 -4.88 -6.99 13.13
CA ILE A 16 -3.84 -7.10 14.17
C ILE A 16 -2.42 -6.84 13.67
N ASP A 17 -2.17 -7.04 12.40
CA ASP A 17 -0.88 -6.82 11.72
C ASP A 17 -0.76 -5.45 11.03
N MET A 18 -1.85 -4.65 11.00
CA MET A 18 -1.90 -3.38 10.26
C MET A 18 -2.39 -2.19 11.07
N TRP A 19 -3.21 -2.40 12.12
CA TRP A 19 -3.96 -1.33 12.77
C TRP A 19 -3.11 -0.20 13.37
N GLU A 20 -1.91 -0.51 13.84
CA GLU A 20 -1.00 0.52 14.38
C GLU A 20 -0.49 1.49 13.29
N HIS A 21 -0.57 1.09 12.01
CA HIS A 21 -0.20 1.92 10.88
C HIS A 21 -1.35 2.77 10.34
N PHE A 22 -2.60 2.55 10.77
CA PHE A 22 -3.76 3.32 10.32
C PHE A 22 -3.58 4.84 10.42
N PRO A 23 -3.08 5.40 11.55
CA PRO A 23 -2.84 6.83 11.63
C PRO A 23 -1.83 7.32 10.59
N THR A 24 -0.75 6.56 10.36
CA THR A 24 0.29 6.90 9.40
C THR A 24 -0.24 6.89 7.97
N LEU A 25 -0.94 5.83 7.56
CA LEU A 25 -1.53 5.71 6.22
C LEU A 25 -2.54 6.82 5.97
N ARG A 26 -3.47 7.03 6.90
CA ARG A 26 -4.47 8.09 6.82
C ARG A 26 -3.86 9.49 6.71
N ASP A 27 -2.82 9.79 7.49
CA ASP A 27 -2.23 11.12 7.52
C ASP A 27 -1.35 11.38 6.29
N LEU A 28 -0.71 10.35 5.74
CA LEU A 28 0.03 10.41 4.49
C LEU A 28 -0.92 10.68 3.31
N ASP A 29 -1.99 9.90 3.22
CA ASP A 29 -2.96 9.98 2.13
C ASP A 29 -3.80 11.26 2.12
N ALA A 30 -3.91 11.96 3.25
CA ALA A 30 -4.62 13.25 3.33
C ALA A 30 -4.04 14.31 2.37
N ASN A 31 -2.81 14.12 1.90
CA ASN A 31 -2.15 14.99 0.92
C ASN A 31 -2.18 14.42 -0.51
N CYS A 32 -2.74 13.24 -0.69
CA CYS A 32 -2.82 12.54 -1.97
C CYS A 32 -4.15 12.83 -2.68
N THR A 33 -4.17 12.64 -4.00
CA THR A 33 -5.40 12.67 -4.81
C THR A 33 -5.79 11.29 -5.29
N SER A 34 -4.87 10.35 -5.25
CA SER A 34 -5.07 9.02 -5.80
C SER A 34 -4.18 7.99 -5.12
N VAL A 35 -4.73 6.78 -4.96
CA VAL A 35 -4.06 5.64 -4.35
C VAL A 35 -4.23 4.40 -5.23
N VAL A 36 -3.15 3.66 -5.39
CA VAL A 36 -3.19 2.28 -5.86
C VAL A 36 -2.73 1.38 -4.73
N GLU A 37 -3.51 0.37 -4.38
CA GLU A 37 -3.18 -0.67 -3.40
C GLU A 37 -3.05 -2.01 -4.09
N MET A 38 -1.91 -2.66 -3.92
CA MET A 38 -1.62 -4.01 -4.38
C MET A 38 -1.55 -4.96 -3.17
N GLY A 39 -2.44 -5.97 -3.16
CA GLY A 39 -2.65 -6.86 -2.02
C GLY A 39 -3.64 -6.28 -1.02
N VAL A 40 -4.84 -6.83 -0.98
CA VAL A 40 -5.98 -6.29 -0.21
C VAL A 40 -6.36 -7.19 0.94
N ARG A 41 -6.35 -8.51 0.72
CA ARG A 41 -6.78 -9.53 1.69
C ARG A 41 -8.11 -9.17 2.38
N GLY A 42 -8.07 -8.73 3.64
CA GLY A 42 -9.24 -8.33 4.43
C GLY A 42 -9.66 -6.86 4.29
N GLY A 43 -8.90 -6.04 3.54
CA GLY A 43 -9.19 -4.62 3.30
C GLY A 43 -8.78 -3.68 4.45
N CYS A 44 -7.98 -4.13 5.40
CA CYS A 44 -7.58 -3.32 6.56
C CYS A 44 -6.87 -2.02 6.16
N SER A 45 -5.85 -2.12 5.32
CA SER A 45 -5.13 -0.98 4.75
C SER A 45 -6.04 -0.13 3.85
N ALA A 46 -6.89 -0.77 3.03
CA ALA A 46 -7.82 -0.10 2.13
C ALA A 46 -8.73 0.91 2.86
N TYR A 47 -9.27 0.54 4.03
CA TYR A 47 -10.06 1.47 4.84
C TYR A 47 -9.24 2.66 5.34
N ALA A 48 -7.99 2.45 5.78
CA ALA A 48 -7.13 3.51 6.28
C ALA A 48 -6.73 4.47 5.15
N LEU A 49 -6.37 3.93 3.97
CA LEU A 49 -6.05 4.68 2.77
C LEU A 49 -7.26 5.50 2.28
N ALA A 50 -8.43 4.89 2.15
CA ALA A 50 -9.66 5.60 1.79
C ALA A 50 -10.01 6.71 2.80
N ALA A 51 -9.82 6.47 4.11
CA ALA A 51 -10.05 7.47 5.15
C ALA A 51 -9.06 8.65 5.07
N GLY A 52 -7.86 8.44 4.58
CA GLY A 52 -6.91 9.51 4.27
C GLY A 52 -7.36 10.32 3.06
N LEU A 53 -7.70 9.67 1.94
CA LEU A 53 -8.26 10.33 0.75
C LEU A 53 -9.54 11.13 1.04
N GLU A 54 -10.41 10.65 1.95
CA GLU A 54 -11.59 11.40 2.38
C GLU A 54 -11.21 12.77 2.95
N ARG A 55 -10.06 12.89 3.61
CA ARG A 55 -9.56 14.14 4.20
C ARG A 55 -8.85 15.06 3.18
N SER A 56 -8.48 14.52 2.02
CA SER A 56 -7.87 15.31 0.96
C SER A 56 -8.81 16.41 0.47
N SER A 57 -8.27 17.59 0.23
CA SER A 57 -9.02 18.73 -0.31
C SER A 57 -9.30 18.61 -1.81
N SER A 58 -8.73 17.63 -2.50
CA SER A 58 -8.98 17.40 -3.92
C SER A 58 -10.43 17.02 -4.18
N LYS A 59 -10.97 17.52 -5.31
CA LYS A 59 -12.31 17.12 -5.79
C LYS A 59 -12.28 15.86 -6.64
N ASP A 60 -11.14 15.55 -7.25
CA ASP A 60 -10.93 14.36 -8.07
C ASP A 60 -10.10 13.34 -7.32
N LYS A 61 -10.77 12.62 -6.42
CA LYS A 61 -10.17 11.56 -5.63
C LYS A 61 -10.50 10.19 -6.19
N TRP A 62 -9.51 9.31 -6.27
CA TRP A 62 -9.77 7.95 -6.69
C TRP A 62 -8.84 6.94 -6.00
N MET A 63 -9.32 5.70 -5.91
CA MET A 63 -8.59 4.57 -5.37
C MET A 63 -8.80 3.34 -6.26
N LEU A 64 -7.71 2.71 -6.67
CA LEU A 64 -7.69 1.38 -7.25
C LEU A 64 -7.12 0.43 -6.21
N TYR A 65 -7.84 -0.63 -5.88
CA TYR A 65 -7.33 -1.68 -5.01
C TYR A 65 -7.42 -3.02 -5.73
N LEU A 66 -6.35 -3.82 -5.66
CA LEU A 66 -6.25 -5.04 -6.43
C LEU A 66 -5.65 -6.20 -5.62
N ASP A 67 -6.12 -7.40 -5.96
CA ASP A 67 -5.64 -8.64 -5.36
C ASP A 67 -5.76 -9.77 -6.39
N ILE A 68 -4.95 -10.82 -6.23
CA ILE A 68 -5.05 -12.02 -7.06
C ILE A 68 -6.35 -12.80 -6.77
N ASN A 69 -6.88 -12.67 -5.56
CA ASN A 69 -8.17 -13.22 -5.15
C ASN A 69 -9.28 -12.18 -5.27
N ASP A 70 -10.54 -12.64 -5.27
CA ASP A 70 -11.68 -11.72 -5.15
C ASP A 70 -11.80 -11.20 -3.71
N CYS A 71 -11.16 -10.07 -3.45
CA CYS A 71 -11.17 -9.35 -2.18
C CYS A 71 -12.06 -8.10 -2.23
N ARG A 72 -13.01 -8.02 -3.15
CA ARG A 72 -13.94 -6.92 -3.26
C ARG A 72 -14.68 -6.67 -1.94
N ASN A 73 -14.72 -5.42 -1.53
CA ASN A 73 -15.36 -5.00 -0.29
C ASN A 73 -16.48 -3.98 -0.56
N PRO A 74 -17.75 -4.45 -0.73
CA PRO A 74 -18.88 -3.56 -1.04
C PRO A 74 -19.11 -2.47 0.00
N LYS A 75 -18.79 -2.73 1.29
CA LYS A 75 -18.95 -1.71 2.33
C LYS A 75 -17.93 -0.61 2.24
N LEU A 76 -16.69 -0.94 1.88
CA LEU A 76 -15.65 0.05 1.59
C LEU A 76 -16.05 0.89 0.37
N GLU A 77 -16.52 0.24 -0.70
CA GLU A 77 -16.93 0.91 -1.94
C GLU A 77 -18.09 1.90 -1.69
N GLU A 78 -19.10 1.49 -0.90
CA GLU A 78 -20.20 2.36 -0.49
C GLU A 78 -19.69 3.60 0.25
N LEU A 79 -18.87 3.42 1.30
CA LEU A 79 -18.36 4.50 2.12
C LEU A 79 -17.42 5.43 1.34
N ALA A 80 -16.58 4.88 0.46
CA ALA A 80 -15.70 5.67 -0.41
C ALA A 80 -16.51 6.51 -1.40
N SER A 81 -17.55 5.94 -2.02
CA SER A 81 -18.45 6.66 -2.91
C SER A 81 -19.17 7.80 -2.20
N GLU A 82 -19.67 7.59 -0.98
CA GLU A 82 -20.29 8.63 -0.15
C GLU A 82 -19.31 9.75 0.21
N ALA A 83 -18.02 9.43 0.33
CA ALA A 83 -16.92 10.38 0.56
C ALA A 83 -16.45 11.09 -0.71
N GLY A 84 -17.07 10.82 -1.86
CA GLY A 84 -16.69 11.38 -3.16
C GLY A 84 -15.40 10.82 -3.73
N ILE A 85 -15.03 9.60 -3.35
CA ILE A 85 -13.88 8.86 -3.86
C ILE A 85 -14.36 7.90 -4.95
N LYS A 86 -13.84 8.01 -6.16
CA LYS A 86 -14.03 7.01 -7.20
C LYS A 86 -13.20 5.79 -6.83
N ILE A 87 -13.83 4.66 -6.57
CA ILE A 87 -13.14 3.43 -6.12
C ILE A 87 -13.39 2.28 -7.10
N GLU A 88 -12.37 1.49 -7.38
CA GLU A 88 -12.43 0.35 -8.28
C GLU A 88 -11.64 -0.83 -7.67
N PHE A 89 -12.23 -2.03 -7.68
CA PHE A 89 -11.53 -3.28 -7.40
C PHE A 89 -11.17 -3.99 -8.70
N ARG A 90 -9.93 -4.52 -8.77
CA ARG A 90 -9.50 -5.42 -9.85
C ARG A 90 -8.96 -6.72 -9.27
N GLN A 91 -9.57 -7.83 -9.67
CA GLN A 91 -8.99 -9.14 -9.42
C GLN A 91 -7.92 -9.40 -10.48
N THR A 92 -6.65 -9.29 -10.10
CA THR A 92 -5.51 -9.46 -11.01
C THR A 92 -4.20 -9.68 -10.24
N ASP A 93 -3.22 -10.24 -10.92
CA ASP A 93 -1.86 -10.35 -10.39
C ASP A 93 -1.11 -9.02 -10.63
N SER A 94 -0.52 -8.48 -9.58
CA SER A 94 0.24 -7.21 -9.60
C SER A 94 1.40 -7.21 -10.60
N ARG A 95 1.95 -8.37 -10.93
CA ARG A 95 3.06 -8.52 -11.88
C ARG A 95 2.67 -8.38 -13.35
N TYR A 96 1.37 -8.46 -13.66
CA TYR A 96 0.89 -8.48 -15.06
C TYR A 96 -0.13 -7.39 -15.36
N VAL A 97 -0.38 -6.47 -14.43
CA VAL A 97 -1.32 -5.37 -14.58
C VAL A 97 -0.61 -4.09 -14.99
N GLU A 98 -1.21 -3.31 -15.86
CA GLU A 98 -0.81 -1.93 -16.09
C GLU A 98 -1.54 -1.01 -15.11
N LEU A 99 -0.76 -0.30 -14.28
CA LEU A 99 -1.28 0.64 -13.28
C LEU A 99 -1.42 2.05 -13.86
N PRO A 100 -2.46 2.81 -13.46
CA PRO A 100 -2.51 4.24 -13.69
C PRO A 100 -1.45 4.96 -12.85
N GLU A 101 -1.10 6.18 -13.25
CA GLU A 101 -0.30 7.06 -12.39
C GLU A 101 -1.08 7.45 -11.13
N CYS A 102 -0.47 7.38 -9.96
CA CYS A 102 -1.10 7.67 -8.67
C CYS A 102 -0.20 8.52 -7.78
N SER A 103 -0.77 9.21 -6.80
CA SER A 103 -0.01 9.91 -5.77
C SER A 103 0.73 8.92 -4.87
N LEU A 104 0.05 7.86 -4.43
CA LEU A 104 0.59 6.85 -3.53
C LEU A 104 0.36 5.44 -4.09
N LEU A 105 1.43 4.66 -4.12
CA LEU A 105 1.41 3.22 -4.37
C LEU A 105 1.65 2.48 -3.05
N PHE A 106 0.66 1.69 -2.61
CA PHE A 106 0.77 0.81 -1.44
C PHE A 106 0.95 -0.64 -1.89
N ILE A 107 1.93 -1.35 -1.29
CA ILE A 107 2.31 -2.72 -1.64
C ILE A 107 2.28 -3.59 -0.38
N ASP A 108 1.40 -4.60 -0.39
CA ASP A 108 1.27 -5.62 0.66
C ASP A 108 0.85 -6.96 0.04
N THR A 109 1.72 -7.48 -0.82
CA THR A 109 1.49 -8.69 -1.62
C THR A 109 2.22 -9.90 -1.03
N LEU A 110 2.66 -10.84 -1.86
CA LEU A 110 3.44 -11.99 -1.41
C LEU A 110 4.82 -11.54 -0.87
N HIS A 111 5.13 -11.94 0.36
CA HIS A 111 6.32 -11.48 1.07
C HIS A 111 7.58 -12.24 0.65
N THR A 112 8.00 -12.01 -0.58
CA THR A 112 9.28 -12.53 -1.08
C THR A 112 10.11 -11.43 -1.74
N TYR A 113 11.43 -11.60 -1.73
CA TYR A 113 12.34 -10.67 -2.40
C TYR A 113 11.99 -10.50 -3.88
N GLY A 114 11.78 -11.61 -4.60
CA GLY A 114 11.52 -11.58 -6.04
C GLY A 114 10.20 -10.92 -6.40
N GLN A 115 9.15 -11.13 -5.59
CA GLN A 115 7.85 -10.48 -5.79
C GLN A 115 7.99 -8.96 -5.65
N LEU A 116 8.49 -8.49 -4.51
CA LEU A 116 8.61 -7.05 -4.26
C LEU A 116 9.55 -6.37 -5.25
N LYS A 117 10.70 -6.99 -5.57
CA LYS A 117 11.61 -6.45 -6.59
C LYS A 117 10.90 -6.27 -7.92
N THR A 118 10.16 -7.29 -8.38
CA THR A 118 9.41 -7.21 -9.63
C THR A 118 8.37 -6.08 -9.62
N GLU A 119 7.62 -5.95 -8.52
CA GLU A 119 6.61 -4.90 -8.39
C GLU A 119 7.21 -3.49 -8.36
N LEU A 120 8.32 -3.30 -7.66
CA LEU A 120 9.05 -2.04 -7.66
C LEU A 120 9.57 -1.70 -9.06
N ASP A 121 10.21 -2.64 -9.75
CA ASP A 121 10.76 -2.45 -11.11
C ASP A 121 9.66 -2.06 -12.11
N LEU A 122 8.48 -2.70 -12.01
CA LEU A 122 7.37 -2.46 -12.93
C LEU A 122 6.61 -1.15 -12.63
N HIS A 123 6.42 -0.81 -11.36
CA HIS A 123 5.41 0.17 -10.97
C HIS A 123 5.95 1.44 -10.32
N HIS A 124 7.22 1.54 -9.93
CA HIS A 124 7.74 2.73 -9.25
C HIS A 124 7.54 4.04 -10.05
N THR A 125 7.56 3.96 -11.38
CA THR A 125 7.35 5.14 -12.24
C THR A 125 5.92 5.66 -12.21
N LYS A 126 4.95 4.84 -11.80
CA LYS A 126 3.54 5.19 -11.67
C LYS A 126 3.23 5.96 -10.39
N ALA A 127 4.02 5.78 -9.34
CA ALA A 127 3.89 6.54 -8.09
C ALA A 127 4.52 7.93 -8.24
N LYS A 128 3.74 9.00 -7.98
CA LYS A 128 4.19 10.38 -8.13
C LYS A 128 4.84 10.93 -6.88
N ASP A 129 4.35 10.54 -5.70
CA ASP A 129 4.76 11.12 -4.42
C ASP A 129 5.34 10.06 -3.49
N PHE A 130 4.63 8.93 -3.28
CA PHE A 130 4.99 7.93 -2.29
C PHE A 130 4.89 6.50 -2.80
N ILE A 131 5.82 5.65 -2.33
CA ILE A 131 5.69 4.19 -2.32
C ILE A 131 5.69 3.76 -0.86
N VAL A 132 4.69 2.99 -0.45
CA VAL A 132 4.53 2.48 0.91
C VAL A 132 4.46 0.96 0.86
N MET A 133 5.27 0.30 1.66
CA MET A 133 5.36 -1.17 1.69
C MET A 133 5.15 -1.67 3.11
N HIS A 134 4.29 -2.67 3.28
CA HIS A 134 4.07 -3.35 4.55
C HIS A 134 4.95 -4.58 4.70
N ASP A 135 4.96 -5.20 5.89
CA ASP A 135 5.72 -6.40 6.25
C ASP A 135 7.25 -6.30 6.06
N THR A 136 7.77 -5.08 6.07
CA THR A 136 9.19 -4.77 5.77
C THR A 136 10.15 -4.95 6.94
N ASP A 137 9.68 -5.47 8.10
CA ASP A 137 10.51 -5.88 9.23
C ASP A 137 10.28 -7.38 9.55
N ALA A 138 10.66 -7.85 10.72
CA ALA A 138 10.58 -9.27 11.07
C ALA A 138 9.14 -9.80 11.06
N PRO A 139 8.88 -11.00 10.52
CA PRO A 139 9.88 -11.89 9.92
C PRO A 139 10.15 -11.63 8.43
N TRP A 140 9.19 -11.08 7.69
CA TRP A 140 9.16 -11.03 6.22
C TRP A 140 10.16 -10.04 5.62
N GLY A 141 10.54 -9.05 6.36
CA GLY A 141 11.63 -8.15 5.96
C GLY A 141 12.96 -8.86 5.68
N TYR A 142 13.18 -10.03 6.30
CA TYR A 142 14.46 -10.74 6.24
C TYR A 142 14.35 -12.22 5.82
N LYS A 143 13.15 -12.69 5.56
CA LYS A 143 12.86 -14.07 5.17
C LYS A 143 11.70 -14.09 4.17
N ASN A 144 11.88 -14.83 3.08
CA ASN A 144 10.78 -15.07 2.15
C ASN A 144 9.69 -15.94 2.82
N GLU A 145 8.43 -15.62 2.56
CA GLU A 145 7.28 -16.41 3.00
C GLU A 145 7.27 -17.78 2.34
N VAL A 146 7.65 -17.82 1.06
CA VAL A 146 7.84 -19.04 0.28
C VAL A 146 9.17 -18.98 -0.44
N ASP A 147 9.70 -20.14 -0.86
CA ASP A 147 10.89 -20.15 -1.71
C ASP A 147 10.53 -19.73 -3.14
N ASP A 148 11.02 -18.58 -3.56
CA ASP A 148 10.79 -18.02 -4.89
C ASP A 148 12.00 -18.19 -5.83
N GLY A 149 13.03 -18.92 -5.39
CA GLY A 149 14.27 -19.13 -6.13
C GLY A 149 15.20 -17.91 -6.19
N SER A 150 14.87 -16.81 -5.52
CA SER A 150 15.69 -15.60 -5.50
C SER A 150 16.99 -15.79 -4.72
N PRO A 151 18.09 -15.11 -5.10
CA PRO A 151 19.36 -15.18 -4.39
C PRO A 151 19.28 -14.52 -3.01
N ASN A 152 18.48 -13.47 -2.87
CA ASN A 152 18.23 -12.77 -1.63
C ASN A 152 16.94 -13.25 -0.95
N ARG A 153 16.74 -12.88 0.29
CA ARG A 153 15.59 -13.28 1.09
C ARG A 153 14.97 -12.10 1.81
N GLY A 154 13.62 -12.06 1.81
CA GLY A 154 12.83 -11.04 2.47
C GLY A 154 12.71 -9.72 1.70
N LEU A 155 11.84 -8.87 2.19
CA LEU A 155 11.47 -7.62 1.51
C LEU A 155 12.55 -6.54 1.65
N TRP A 156 13.26 -6.49 2.77
CA TRP A 156 14.21 -5.42 3.04
C TRP A 156 15.38 -5.35 2.04
N PRO A 157 16.02 -6.45 1.64
CA PRO A 157 17.05 -6.41 0.60
C PRO A 157 16.56 -5.88 -0.75
N ALA A 158 15.31 -6.16 -1.14
CA ALA A 158 14.74 -5.63 -2.37
C ALA A 158 14.57 -4.10 -2.29
N ILE A 159 14.19 -3.59 -1.10
CA ILE A 159 14.07 -2.15 -0.85
C ILE A 159 15.43 -1.45 -0.86
N GLU A 160 16.45 -2.05 -0.24
CA GLU A 160 17.81 -1.50 -0.24
C GLU A 160 18.39 -1.41 -1.64
N GLU A 161 18.27 -2.48 -2.44
CA GLU A 161 18.69 -2.51 -3.84
C GLU A 161 17.95 -1.45 -4.66
N PHE A 162 16.62 -1.39 -4.53
CA PHE A 162 15.81 -0.38 -5.22
C PHE A 162 16.25 1.06 -4.88
N LEU A 163 16.51 1.35 -3.60
CA LEU A 163 16.95 2.68 -3.17
C LEU A 163 18.35 3.03 -3.70
N ASP A 164 19.26 2.06 -3.83
CA ASP A 164 20.59 2.32 -4.41
C ASP A 164 20.50 2.59 -5.91
N ASP A 165 19.70 1.79 -6.63
CA ASP A 165 19.51 1.92 -8.08
C ASP A 165 18.77 3.22 -8.44
N HIS A 166 17.84 3.67 -7.59
CA HIS A 166 16.97 4.80 -7.85
C HIS A 166 17.18 6.01 -6.92
N LYS A 167 18.34 6.15 -6.30
CA LYS A 167 18.69 7.23 -5.34
C LYS A 167 18.53 8.66 -5.86
N ALA A 168 18.53 8.85 -7.18
CA ALA A 168 18.27 10.15 -7.80
C ALA A 168 16.76 10.50 -7.85
N THR A 169 15.88 9.54 -7.59
CA THR A 169 14.43 9.69 -7.73
C THR A 169 13.68 9.37 -6.45
N TRP A 170 14.21 8.44 -5.65
CA TRP A 170 13.56 7.94 -4.44
C TRP A 170 14.48 8.01 -3.24
N ARG A 171 13.91 8.32 -2.08
CA ARG A 171 14.62 8.24 -0.79
C ARG A 171 13.73 7.61 0.28
N LEU A 172 14.35 6.99 1.27
CA LEU A 172 13.66 6.53 2.47
C LEU A 172 13.17 7.74 3.27
N LEU A 173 11.86 7.85 3.44
CA LEU A 173 11.23 8.86 4.29
C LEU A 173 11.14 8.35 5.72
N LYS A 174 10.62 7.14 5.90
CA LYS A 174 10.40 6.55 7.23
C LYS A 174 10.39 5.03 7.16
N ARG A 175 10.86 4.39 8.24
CA ARG A 175 10.72 2.96 8.47
C ARG A 175 10.19 2.73 9.88
N TYR A 176 9.06 2.07 10.00
CA TYR A 176 8.49 1.58 11.23
C TYR A 176 8.85 0.10 11.40
N ARG A 177 8.97 -0.37 12.65
CA ARG A 177 9.33 -1.76 12.95
C ARG A 177 8.24 -2.54 13.67
N ASN A 178 7.21 -1.85 14.16
CA ASN A 178 6.02 -2.44 14.78
C ASN A 178 5.09 -3.02 13.69
N CYS A 179 4.14 -3.87 14.07
CA CYS A 179 3.17 -4.51 13.15
C CYS A 179 3.85 -5.02 11.87
N HIS A 180 4.88 -5.85 12.02
CA HIS A 180 5.71 -6.42 10.93
C HIS A 180 6.47 -5.40 10.07
N GLY A 181 6.33 -4.12 10.35
CA GLY A 181 7.05 -3.04 9.66
C GLY A 181 6.27 -2.36 8.55
N LEU A 182 6.48 -1.04 8.43
CA LEU A 182 5.99 -0.22 7.33
C LEU A 182 7.13 0.67 6.84
N THR A 183 7.43 0.60 5.55
CA THR A 183 8.46 1.44 4.92
C THR A 183 7.80 2.43 3.96
N ILE A 184 8.19 3.69 4.07
CA ILE A 184 7.68 4.78 3.25
C ILE A 184 8.85 5.37 2.47
N LEU A 185 8.73 5.36 1.15
CA LEU A 185 9.62 6.07 0.24
C LEU A 185 8.92 7.32 -0.27
N VAL A 186 9.69 8.36 -0.50
CA VAL A 186 9.21 9.60 -1.10
C VAL A 186 10.01 9.93 -2.35
N ARG A 187 9.33 10.43 -3.36
CA ARG A 187 9.96 10.90 -4.59
C ARG A 187 10.70 12.23 -4.32
N VAL A 188 11.89 12.41 -4.87
CA VAL A 188 12.74 13.62 -4.74
C VAL A 188 12.75 14.42 -6.04
#